data_1db69794be988a926ce91bcf652d03b0
#
_entry.id   1db69794be988a926ce91bcf652d03b0
#
_cell.length_a   1.000
_cell.length_b   1.000
_cell.length_c   1.000
_cell.angle_alpha   90.00
_cell.angle_beta   90.00
_cell.angle_gamma   90.00
#
_symmetry.space_group_name_H-M   'P 1'
#
loop_
_entity.id
_entity.type
_entity.pdbx_description
1 polymer ?
#
loop_
_entity_poly.entity_id
_entity_poly.type
_entity_poly.pdbx_seq_one_letter_code
_entity_poly.pdbx_strand_id
1 'polypeptide(L)'
;LKGHRQGRKIIHFDTEQGMFHASKLAKRPLVMNGWMQDDNYHFYALRTMDYKQRRNFIEYILCTKFKDEKIGLVIIDGAADLVSDVNNMEQSTEVQELLMRWSGELNCHISTIIHSNYGSSKPTGVLGSALEKKCESQIMLEKNSVNKGWVTVECRRGRNRNFDTFSFAFEENGLPKFVDNDYDL
;
A
#
# COMPACT_ATOMS: atom_id res chain seq x y z
N LEU A 1 -9.32 4.03 14.50
CA LEU A 1 -7.84 4.06 14.54
C LEU A 1 -7.38 5.51 14.34
N LYS A 2 -6.55 6.03 15.24
CA LYS A 2 -5.92 7.34 15.08
C LYS A 2 -4.43 7.10 14.80
N GLY A 3 -3.94 7.56 13.65
CA GLY A 3 -2.54 7.56 13.33
C GLY A 3 -1.83 8.76 13.96
N HIS A 4 -0.58 8.60 14.35
CA HIS A 4 0.26 9.68 14.87
C HIS A 4 1.47 9.86 13.95
N ARG A 5 1.38 10.76 12.98
CA ARG A 5 2.45 11.04 12.02
C ARG A 5 3.69 11.69 12.64
N GLN A 6 3.54 12.45 13.70
CA GLN A 6 4.63 13.13 14.41
C GLN A 6 5.53 14.00 13.52
N GLY A 7 4.93 14.69 12.53
CA GLY A 7 5.67 15.53 11.57
C GLY A 7 6.46 14.78 10.51
N ARG A 8 6.39 13.43 10.47
CA ARG A 8 7.09 12.63 9.46
C ARG A 8 6.41 12.71 8.09
N LYS A 9 7.19 12.51 7.03
CA LYS A 9 6.68 12.45 5.65
C LYS A 9 5.94 11.14 5.39
N ILE A 10 4.91 11.23 4.55
CA ILE A 10 4.22 10.09 3.94
C ILE A 10 4.47 10.17 2.45
N ILE A 11 5.04 9.11 1.86
CA ILE A 11 5.38 9.07 0.45
C ILE A 11 4.59 7.93 -0.20
N HIS A 12 3.78 8.27 -1.21
CA HIS A 12 2.92 7.33 -1.90
C HIS A 12 3.31 7.24 -3.38
N PHE A 13 3.69 6.06 -3.81
CA PHE A 13 3.99 5.72 -5.19
C PHE A 13 2.85 4.87 -5.76
N ASP A 14 2.19 5.37 -6.79
CA ASP A 14 1.14 4.70 -7.54
C ASP A 14 1.71 4.28 -8.90
N THR A 15 1.77 2.98 -9.15
CA THR A 15 2.32 2.41 -10.38
C THR A 15 1.24 2.00 -11.39
N GLU A 16 -0.02 1.95 -10.96
CA GLU A 16 -1.12 1.36 -11.73
C GLU A 16 -2.03 2.38 -12.40
N GLN A 17 -2.31 3.51 -11.72
CA GLN A 17 -3.40 4.39 -12.13
C GLN A 17 -2.99 5.40 -13.20
N GLY A 18 -3.87 5.62 -14.19
CA GLY A 18 -3.73 6.79 -15.08
C GLY A 18 -3.94 8.10 -14.33
N MET A 19 -3.40 9.21 -14.85
CA MET A 19 -3.36 10.53 -14.18
C MET A 19 -4.68 10.99 -13.56
N PHE A 20 -5.80 10.73 -14.24
CA PHE A 20 -7.13 11.11 -13.73
C PHE A 20 -7.48 10.38 -12.42
N HIS A 21 -7.28 9.07 -12.38
CA HIS A 21 -7.55 8.26 -11.18
C HIS A 21 -6.48 8.47 -10.11
N ALA A 22 -5.22 8.58 -10.49
CA ALA A 22 -4.11 8.92 -9.59
C ALA A 22 -4.36 10.22 -8.84
N SER A 23 -4.85 11.29 -9.55
CA SER A 23 -5.17 12.56 -8.90
C SER A 23 -6.32 12.47 -7.90
N LYS A 24 -7.33 11.63 -8.16
CA LYS A 24 -8.41 11.35 -7.19
C LYS A 24 -7.89 10.58 -5.98
N LEU A 25 -7.04 9.58 -6.21
CA LEU A 25 -6.43 8.79 -5.15
C LEU A 25 -5.56 9.66 -4.24
N ALA A 26 -4.72 10.54 -4.82
CA ALA A 26 -3.89 11.48 -4.08
C ALA A 26 -4.69 12.42 -3.18
N LYS A 27 -5.87 12.86 -3.62
CA LYS A 27 -6.73 13.77 -2.85
C LYS A 27 -7.50 13.08 -1.72
N ARG A 28 -7.79 11.79 -1.85
CA ARG A 28 -8.65 11.06 -0.90
C ARG A 28 -8.17 11.16 0.55
N PRO A 29 -6.89 10.90 0.89
CA PRO A 29 -6.40 11.03 2.26
C PRO A 29 -6.53 12.46 2.82
N LEU A 30 -6.35 13.48 1.96
CA LEU A 30 -6.50 14.87 2.36
C LEU A 30 -7.95 15.18 2.74
N VAL A 31 -8.89 14.81 1.87
CA VAL A 31 -10.33 15.01 2.11
C VAL A 31 -10.80 14.27 3.38
N MET A 32 -10.35 13.02 3.58
CA MET A 32 -10.68 12.24 4.77
C MET A 32 -10.21 12.89 6.08
N ASN A 33 -9.16 13.68 6.02
CA ASN A 33 -8.62 14.42 7.17
C ASN A 33 -9.11 15.88 7.24
N GLY A 34 -9.97 16.32 6.32
CA GLY A 34 -10.44 17.71 6.25
C GLY A 34 -9.36 18.70 5.83
N TRP A 35 -8.32 18.24 5.12
CA TRP A 35 -7.20 19.06 4.66
C TRP A 35 -7.34 19.42 3.18
N MET A 36 -6.94 20.64 2.81
CA MET A 36 -6.84 21.03 1.41
C MET A 36 -5.50 20.60 0.80
N GLN A 37 -4.44 20.66 1.59
CA GLN A 37 -3.08 20.22 1.26
C GLN A 37 -2.34 19.78 2.51
N ASP A 38 -1.26 19.05 2.35
CA ASP A 38 -0.35 18.66 3.42
C ASP A 38 1.08 18.55 2.89
N ASP A 39 1.97 19.41 3.38
CA ASP A 39 3.37 19.45 2.98
C ASP A 39 4.18 18.20 3.35
N ASN A 40 3.59 17.31 4.14
CA ASN A 40 4.21 16.04 4.50
C ASN A 40 3.63 14.84 3.73
N TYR A 41 2.65 15.04 2.85
CA TYR A 41 2.12 14.00 1.98
C TYR A 41 2.56 14.22 0.54
N HIS A 42 3.35 13.29 0.02
CA HIS A 42 3.88 13.31 -1.33
C HIS A 42 3.37 12.12 -2.13
N PHE A 43 2.78 12.40 -3.29
CA PHE A 43 2.21 11.40 -4.18
C PHE A 43 2.91 11.44 -5.54
N TYR A 44 3.30 10.27 -6.04
CA TYR A 44 3.99 10.11 -7.32
C TYR A 44 3.28 9.07 -8.17
N ALA A 45 2.80 9.47 -9.36
CA ALA A 45 2.19 8.58 -10.35
C ALA A 45 3.28 8.07 -11.29
N LEU A 46 3.55 6.75 -11.26
CA LEU A 46 4.68 6.11 -11.94
C LEU A 46 4.26 5.20 -13.10
N ARG A 47 3.00 5.19 -13.49
CA ARG A 47 2.45 4.24 -14.48
C ARG A 47 3.21 4.24 -15.81
N THR A 48 3.73 5.38 -16.26
CA THR A 48 4.42 5.51 -17.55
C THR A 48 5.86 5.03 -17.53
N MET A 49 6.40 4.70 -16.35
CA MET A 49 7.75 4.18 -16.17
C MET A 49 7.79 2.66 -16.31
N ASP A 50 8.88 2.10 -16.82
CA ASP A 50 9.16 0.67 -16.73
C ASP A 50 9.59 0.27 -15.30
N TYR A 51 9.71 -1.03 -15.01
CA TYR A 51 10.02 -1.53 -13.67
C TYR A 51 11.38 -1.07 -13.13
N LYS A 52 12.41 -0.90 -14.01
CA LYS A 52 13.73 -0.39 -13.62
C LYS A 52 13.67 1.10 -13.30
N GLN A 53 12.98 1.86 -14.15
CA GLN A 53 12.77 3.29 -13.93
C GLN A 53 12.00 3.55 -12.63
N ARG A 54 10.96 2.75 -12.33
CA ARG A 54 10.21 2.84 -11.07
C ARG A 54 11.12 2.62 -9.87
N ARG A 55 11.91 1.52 -9.86
CA ARG A 55 12.84 1.22 -8.76
C ARG A 55 13.86 2.35 -8.56
N ASN A 56 14.49 2.82 -9.63
CA ASN A 56 15.46 3.92 -9.58
C ASN A 56 14.83 5.22 -9.10
N PHE A 57 13.62 5.53 -9.53
CA PHE A 57 12.92 6.72 -9.10
C PHE A 57 12.53 6.65 -7.61
N ILE A 58 12.01 5.52 -7.15
CA ILE A 58 11.71 5.29 -5.73
C ILE A 58 12.98 5.46 -4.89
N GLU A 59 14.08 4.82 -5.27
CA GLU A 59 15.39 4.96 -4.62
C GLU A 59 15.84 6.42 -4.55
N TYR A 60 15.77 7.14 -5.67
CA TYR A 60 16.13 8.56 -5.72
C TYR A 60 15.25 9.41 -4.76
N ILE A 61 13.94 9.20 -4.77
CA ILE A 61 13.03 9.93 -3.87
C ILE A 61 13.36 9.63 -2.41
N LEU A 62 13.50 8.37 -2.04
CA LEU A 62 13.70 7.95 -0.66
C LEU A 62 15.09 8.31 -0.12
N CYS A 63 16.14 8.03 -0.91
CA CYS A 63 17.53 8.07 -0.44
C CYS A 63 18.29 9.33 -0.87
N THR A 64 17.71 10.15 -1.78
CA THR A 64 18.37 11.36 -2.25
C THR A 64 17.53 12.60 -1.98
N LYS A 65 16.28 12.64 -2.49
CA LYS A 65 15.42 13.82 -2.35
C LYS A 65 15.03 14.08 -0.88
N PHE A 66 14.68 13.03 -0.15
CA PHE A 66 14.24 13.10 1.25
C PHE A 66 15.28 12.57 2.24
N LYS A 67 16.57 12.52 1.86
CA LYS A 67 17.65 11.96 2.69
C LYS A 67 17.75 12.59 4.08
N ASP A 68 17.44 13.89 4.20
CA ASP A 68 17.54 14.66 5.45
C ASP A 68 16.19 14.78 6.18
N GLU A 69 15.15 14.12 5.65
CA GLU A 69 13.78 14.18 6.18
C GLU A 69 13.42 12.89 6.93
N LYS A 70 12.57 13.02 7.92
CA LYS A 70 12.03 11.84 8.62
C LYS A 70 10.83 11.29 7.87
N ILE A 71 11.00 10.16 7.22
CA ILE A 71 9.92 9.42 6.58
C ILE A 71 9.23 8.53 7.62
N GLY A 72 7.91 8.53 7.66
CA GLY A 72 7.12 7.69 8.56
C GLY A 72 6.45 6.52 7.86
N LEU A 73 5.99 6.76 6.62
CA LEU A 73 5.27 5.76 5.84
C LEU A 73 5.61 5.90 4.36
N VAL A 74 5.94 4.80 3.73
CA VAL A 74 6.02 4.66 2.28
C VAL A 74 4.91 3.72 1.83
N ILE A 75 4.15 4.10 0.81
CA ILE A 75 3.13 3.28 0.17
C ILE A 75 3.57 3.00 -1.25
N ILE A 76 3.58 1.73 -1.66
CA ILE A 76 3.88 1.30 -3.03
C ILE A 76 2.69 0.49 -3.55
N ASP A 77 1.92 1.09 -4.45
CA ASP A 77 0.71 0.56 -5.06
C ASP A 77 0.93 0.42 -6.58
N GLY A 78 1.31 -0.72 -7.15
CA GLY A 78 1.42 -2.09 -6.69
C GLY A 78 2.86 -2.61 -6.79
N ALA A 79 3.18 -3.50 -5.87
CA ALA A 79 4.53 -4.09 -5.81
C ALA A 79 4.88 -4.95 -7.03
N ALA A 80 3.90 -5.56 -7.69
CA ALA A 80 4.10 -6.38 -8.89
C ALA A 80 4.77 -5.61 -10.04
N ASP A 81 4.56 -4.31 -10.08
CA ASP A 81 5.11 -3.43 -11.12
C ASP A 81 6.59 -3.04 -10.92
N LEU A 82 7.20 -3.52 -9.83
CA LEU A 82 8.64 -3.36 -9.57
C LEU A 82 9.48 -4.48 -10.20
N VAL A 83 8.86 -5.44 -10.86
CA VAL A 83 9.52 -6.54 -11.59
C VAL A 83 8.98 -6.64 -13.01
N SER A 84 9.74 -7.22 -13.93
CA SER A 84 9.24 -7.52 -15.28
C SER A 84 8.39 -8.79 -15.31
N ASP A 85 8.62 -9.70 -14.36
CA ASP A 85 7.88 -10.95 -14.20
C ASP A 85 7.82 -11.31 -12.70
N VAL A 86 6.60 -11.41 -12.18
CA VAL A 86 6.33 -11.76 -10.77
C VAL A 86 6.79 -13.17 -10.41
N ASN A 87 7.08 -14.03 -11.38
CA ASN A 87 7.60 -15.37 -11.19
C ASN A 87 9.13 -15.45 -11.29
N ASN A 88 9.80 -14.36 -11.65
CA ASN A 88 11.26 -14.30 -11.68
C ASN A 88 11.82 -14.25 -10.24
N MET A 89 12.53 -15.31 -9.84
CA MET A 89 13.04 -15.45 -8.47
C MET A 89 14.10 -14.39 -8.13
N GLU A 90 15.01 -14.09 -9.05
CA GLU A 90 16.07 -13.11 -8.84
C GLU A 90 15.50 -11.71 -8.63
N GLN A 91 14.62 -11.25 -9.53
CA GLN A 91 13.98 -9.95 -9.39
C GLN A 91 13.09 -9.85 -8.14
N SER A 92 12.41 -10.95 -7.77
CA SER A 92 11.60 -11.01 -6.55
C SER A 92 12.45 -10.87 -5.29
N THR A 93 13.62 -11.51 -5.27
CA THR A 93 14.58 -11.39 -4.18
C THR A 93 15.16 -9.98 -4.10
N GLU A 94 15.56 -9.39 -5.23
CA GLU A 94 16.02 -7.99 -5.27
C GLU A 94 15.00 -7.01 -4.71
N VAL A 95 13.72 -7.11 -5.12
CA VAL A 95 12.67 -6.22 -4.61
C VAL A 95 12.47 -6.42 -3.11
N GLN A 96 12.46 -7.67 -2.64
CA GLN A 96 12.37 -7.96 -1.21
C GLN A 96 13.53 -7.31 -0.43
N GLU A 97 14.77 -7.43 -0.92
CA GLU A 97 15.95 -6.84 -0.30
C GLU A 97 15.91 -5.32 -0.31
N LEU A 98 15.47 -4.69 -1.40
CA LEU A 98 15.27 -3.25 -1.49
C LEU A 98 14.29 -2.75 -0.43
N LEU A 99 13.13 -3.38 -0.29
CA LEU A 99 12.13 -3.00 0.69
C LEU A 99 12.64 -3.15 2.12
N MET A 100 13.37 -4.23 2.41
CA MET A 100 13.98 -4.45 3.72
C MET A 100 15.05 -3.39 4.02
N ARG A 101 15.91 -3.08 3.05
CA ARG A 101 16.95 -2.06 3.17
C ARG A 101 16.33 -0.67 3.42
N TRP A 102 15.41 -0.24 2.57
CA TRP A 102 14.75 1.07 2.72
C TRP A 102 14.04 1.20 4.07
N SER A 103 13.31 0.17 4.51
CA SER A 103 12.63 0.22 5.80
C SER A 103 13.59 0.33 6.98
N GLY A 104 14.73 -0.37 6.92
CA GLY A 104 15.77 -0.34 7.97
C GLY A 104 16.55 0.96 7.98
N GLU A 105 17.10 1.39 6.82
CA GLU A 105 17.92 2.60 6.72
C GLU A 105 17.12 3.88 7.02
N LEU A 106 15.86 3.96 6.57
CA LEU A 106 15.01 5.13 6.78
C LEU A 106 14.22 5.07 8.09
N ASN A 107 14.27 3.96 8.79
CA ASN A 107 13.47 3.71 10.01
C ASN A 107 11.99 4.09 9.80
N CYS A 108 11.41 3.59 8.71
CA CYS A 108 10.04 3.88 8.30
C CYS A 108 9.23 2.59 8.08
N HIS A 109 7.91 2.72 8.11
CA HIS A 109 7.02 1.66 7.68
C HIS A 109 6.87 1.68 6.15
N ILE A 110 6.95 0.51 5.50
CA ILE A 110 6.66 0.36 4.07
C ILE A 110 5.42 -0.53 3.91
N SER A 111 4.39 0.00 3.28
CA SER A 111 3.19 -0.72 2.89
C SER A 111 3.23 -0.98 1.40
N THR A 112 3.14 -2.25 1.00
CA THR A 112 3.04 -2.64 -0.40
C THR A 112 1.69 -3.27 -0.68
N ILE A 113 1.16 -3.02 -1.88
CA ILE A 113 -0.07 -3.64 -2.36
C ILE A 113 0.29 -4.64 -3.44
N ILE A 114 -0.27 -5.83 -3.36
CA ILE A 114 -0.11 -6.88 -4.36
C ILE A 114 -1.43 -7.64 -4.50
N HIS A 115 -1.81 -7.93 -5.75
CA HIS A 115 -3.01 -8.72 -6.01
C HIS A 115 -2.84 -10.18 -5.59
N SER A 116 -3.94 -10.81 -5.19
CA SER A 116 -4.00 -12.26 -5.01
C SER A 116 -4.19 -12.98 -6.36
N ASN A 117 -3.80 -14.23 -6.41
CA ASN A 117 -4.12 -15.09 -7.54
C ASN A 117 -5.65 -15.27 -7.67
N TYR A 118 -6.13 -15.37 -8.90
CA TYR A 118 -7.55 -15.60 -9.16
C TYR A 118 -8.06 -16.86 -8.43
N GLY A 119 -9.16 -16.72 -7.68
CA GLY A 119 -9.74 -17.81 -6.90
C GLY A 119 -8.91 -18.28 -5.70
N SER A 120 -7.93 -17.50 -5.28
CA SER A 120 -7.06 -17.85 -4.14
C SER A 120 -6.76 -16.60 -3.29
N SER A 121 -6.55 -16.80 -2.00
CA SER A 121 -6.09 -15.77 -1.08
C SER A 121 -4.56 -15.59 -1.07
N LYS A 122 -3.82 -16.36 -1.89
CA LYS A 122 -2.36 -16.27 -1.96
C LYS A 122 -1.93 -15.09 -2.84
N PRO A 123 -0.94 -14.29 -2.41
CA PRO A 123 -0.36 -13.25 -3.23
C PRO A 123 0.22 -13.79 -4.53
N THR A 124 0.18 -12.98 -5.60
CA THR A 124 0.58 -13.39 -6.95
C THR A 124 2.08 -13.68 -7.04
N GLY A 125 2.41 -14.84 -7.59
CA GLY A 125 3.74 -15.23 -8.05
C GLY A 125 4.77 -15.48 -6.95
N VAL A 126 6.01 -15.61 -7.38
CA VAL A 126 7.18 -15.77 -6.50
C VAL A 126 7.39 -14.50 -5.68
N LEU A 127 7.17 -13.33 -6.28
CA LEU A 127 7.25 -12.05 -5.59
C LEU A 127 6.31 -11.98 -4.39
N GLY A 128 5.02 -12.34 -4.59
CA GLY A 128 4.04 -12.37 -3.50
C GLY A 128 4.48 -13.28 -2.35
N SER A 129 4.99 -14.47 -2.67
CA SER A 129 5.51 -15.41 -1.67
C SER A 129 6.76 -14.89 -0.94
N ALA A 130 7.64 -14.15 -1.64
CA ALA A 130 8.82 -13.55 -1.05
C ALA A 130 8.45 -12.44 -0.05
N LEU A 131 7.51 -11.55 -0.43
CA LEU A 131 7.03 -10.48 0.41
C LEU A 131 6.30 -11.02 1.65
N GLU A 132 5.44 -12.03 1.49
CA GLU A 132 4.70 -12.67 2.58
C GLU A 132 5.62 -13.24 3.66
N LYS A 133 6.77 -13.81 3.28
CA LYS A 133 7.74 -14.39 4.23
C LYS A 133 8.41 -13.33 5.11
N LYS A 134 8.50 -12.09 4.66
CA LYS A 134 9.25 -11.01 5.33
C LYS A 134 8.39 -9.92 5.93
N CYS A 135 7.11 -9.82 5.53
CA CYS A 135 6.23 -8.81 6.08
C CYS A 135 5.98 -9.02 7.58
N GLU A 136 5.77 -7.92 8.29
CA GLU A 136 5.35 -7.92 9.69
C GLU A 136 3.86 -8.14 9.85
N SER A 137 3.10 -7.62 8.90
CA SER A 137 1.65 -7.76 8.86
C SER A 137 1.19 -7.99 7.43
N GLN A 138 0.21 -8.87 7.28
CA GLN A 138 -0.49 -9.11 6.02
C GLN A 138 -1.96 -8.86 6.23
N ILE A 139 -2.49 -7.95 5.43
CA ILE A 139 -3.89 -7.55 5.44
C ILE A 139 -4.53 -7.97 4.12
N MET A 140 -5.64 -8.66 4.21
CA MET A 140 -6.43 -9.08 3.05
C MET A 140 -7.65 -8.17 2.91
N LEU A 141 -7.89 -7.70 1.70
CA LEU A 141 -9.09 -6.95 1.33
C LEU A 141 -9.87 -7.78 0.31
N GLU A 142 -11.11 -8.10 0.64
CA GLU A 142 -11.99 -8.88 -0.23
C GLU A 142 -13.34 -8.20 -0.40
N LYS A 143 -13.91 -8.29 -1.61
CA LYS A 143 -15.30 -7.88 -1.82
C LYS A 143 -16.20 -8.80 -1.04
N ASN A 144 -17.07 -8.22 -0.22
CA ASN A 144 -18.02 -9.01 0.55
C ASN A 144 -19.01 -9.72 -0.39
N SER A 145 -19.18 -11.03 -0.20
CA SER A 145 -20.02 -11.85 -1.06
C SER A 145 -21.52 -11.67 -0.78
N VAL A 146 -21.87 -11.29 0.42
CA VAL A 146 -23.28 -11.12 0.87
C VAL A 146 -23.71 -9.67 0.64
N ASN A 147 -22.96 -8.72 1.13
CA ASN A 147 -23.28 -7.30 1.03
C ASN A 147 -22.53 -6.68 -0.15
N LYS A 148 -23.21 -6.56 -1.28
CA LYS A 148 -22.65 -5.94 -2.49
C LYS A 148 -22.22 -4.49 -2.19
N GLY A 149 -20.98 -4.16 -2.55
CA GLY A 149 -20.40 -2.83 -2.32
C GLY A 149 -19.60 -2.70 -1.02
N TRP A 150 -19.61 -3.71 -0.16
CA TRP A 150 -18.73 -3.75 1.02
C TRP A 150 -17.41 -4.42 0.71
N VAL A 151 -16.39 -3.97 1.42
CA VAL A 151 -15.04 -4.57 1.40
C VAL A 151 -14.72 -5.05 2.80
N THR A 152 -14.45 -6.34 2.94
CA THR A 152 -14.03 -6.95 4.19
C THR A 152 -12.51 -6.85 4.31
N VAL A 153 -12.04 -6.46 5.49
CA VAL A 153 -10.62 -6.31 5.84
C VAL A 153 -10.27 -7.32 6.92
N GLU A 154 -9.36 -8.21 6.60
CA GLU A 154 -8.91 -9.30 7.47
C GLU A 154 -7.42 -9.19 7.77
N CYS A 155 -7.02 -9.37 9.02
CA CYS A 155 -5.62 -9.55 9.40
C CYS A 155 -5.21 -11.02 9.19
N ARG A 156 -4.53 -11.31 8.09
CA ARG A 156 -4.01 -12.67 7.80
C ARG A 156 -2.81 -13.03 8.66
N ARG A 157 -1.99 -12.05 8.96
CA ARG A 157 -0.80 -12.21 9.79
C ARG A 157 -0.49 -10.89 10.49
N GLY A 158 -0.21 -10.96 11.77
CA GLY A 158 0.37 -9.88 12.54
C GLY A 158 1.46 -10.44 13.45
N ARG A 159 2.66 -9.83 13.47
CA ARG A 159 3.74 -10.30 14.36
C ARG A 159 3.39 -10.18 15.83
N ASN A 160 2.68 -9.12 16.22
CA ASN A 160 2.32 -8.88 17.61
C ASN A 160 0.89 -9.31 17.91
N ARG A 161 -0.08 -8.58 17.36
CA ARG A 161 -1.50 -8.82 17.59
C ARG A 161 -2.28 -8.63 16.31
N ASN A 162 -3.18 -9.56 16.01
CA ASN A 162 -4.16 -9.39 14.97
C ASN A 162 -5.23 -8.40 15.43
N PHE A 163 -5.79 -7.65 14.50
CA PHE A 163 -7.01 -6.88 14.71
C PHE A 163 -8.23 -7.71 14.28
N ASP A 164 -9.39 -7.35 14.81
CA ASP A 164 -10.65 -7.99 14.48
C ASP A 164 -11.07 -7.62 13.05
N THR A 165 -11.61 -8.60 12.32
CA THR A 165 -12.13 -8.39 10.97
C THR A 165 -13.20 -7.30 10.99
N PHE A 166 -13.12 -6.37 10.04
CA PHE A 166 -14.10 -5.32 9.86
C PHE A 166 -14.43 -5.10 8.40
N SER A 167 -15.49 -4.35 8.11
CA SER A 167 -15.88 -4.01 6.75
C SER A 167 -16.05 -2.51 6.57
N PHE A 168 -15.88 -2.05 5.33
CA PHE A 168 -16.18 -0.69 4.92
C PHE A 168 -16.90 -0.69 3.57
N ALA A 169 -17.63 0.37 3.29
CA ALA A 169 -18.22 0.65 1.98
C ALA A 169 -17.77 2.02 1.49
N PHE A 170 -17.90 2.26 0.19
CA PHE A 170 -17.68 3.58 -0.38
C PHE A 170 -19.00 4.35 -0.43
N GLU A 171 -19.00 5.55 0.10
CA GLU A 171 -20.10 6.51 -0.04
C GLU A 171 -20.13 7.08 -1.48
N GLU A 172 -21.20 7.79 -1.84
CA GLU A 172 -21.37 8.44 -3.15
C GLU A 172 -20.23 9.41 -3.48
N ASN A 173 -19.65 10.04 -2.48
CA ASN A 173 -18.47 10.91 -2.61
C ASN A 173 -17.16 10.15 -2.86
N GLY A 174 -17.20 8.81 -2.87
CA GLY A 174 -16.05 7.92 -3.06
C GLY A 174 -15.14 7.77 -1.84
N LEU A 175 -15.57 8.23 -0.66
CA LEU A 175 -14.82 8.03 0.58
C LEU A 175 -15.23 6.71 1.26
N PRO A 176 -14.27 5.98 1.87
CA PRO A 176 -14.58 4.78 2.63
C PRO A 176 -15.25 5.16 3.96
N LYS A 177 -16.31 4.44 4.30
CA LYS A 177 -17.00 4.53 5.57
C LYS A 177 -17.06 3.17 6.22
N PHE A 178 -16.73 3.12 7.50
CA PHE A 178 -16.86 1.91 8.31
C PHE A 178 -18.32 1.46 8.31
N VAL A 179 -18.55 0.15 8.17
CA VAL A 179 -19.88 -0.45 8.26
C VAL A 179 -19.85 -1.49 9.37
N ASP A 180 -20.79 -1.38 10.31
CA ASP A 180 -20.96 -2.34 11.38
C ASP A 180 -21.47 -3.65 10.81
N ASN A 181 -20.87 -4.76 11.24
CA ASN A 181 -21.35 -6.10 10.93
C ASN A 181 -22.48 -6.52 11.88
N ASP A 182 -22.99 -5.61 12.70
CA ASP A 182 -24.12 -5.89 13.59
C ASP A 182 -25.37 -6.13 12.73
N TYR A 183 -25.50 -7.36 12.25
CA TYR A 183 -26.82 -7.92 12.04
C TYR A 183 -27.36 -8.26 13.42
N ASP A 184 -28.17 -7.37 13.97
CA ASP A 184 -29.13 -7.77 14.99
C ASP A 184 -29.91 -8.98 14.44
N LEU A 185 -29.72 -10.13 15.11
CA LEU A 185 -30.48 -11.37 14.90
C LEU A 185 -31.92 -11.18 15.39
#